data_3f71eac35904e0dc2a29901f9e669861
#
_entry.id   3f71eac35904e0dc2a29901f9e669861
#
_cell.length_a   1.000
_cell.length_b   1.000
_cell.length_c   1.000
_cell.angle_alpha   90.00
_cell.angle_beta   90.00
_cell.angle_gamma   90.00
#
_symmetry.space_group_name_H-M   'P 1'
#
loop_
_entity.id
_entity.type
_entity.pdbx_description
1 polymer ?
#
loop_
_entity_poly.entity_id
_entity_poly.type
_entity_poly.pdbx_seq_one_letter_code
_entity_poly.pdbx_strand_id
1 'polypeptide(L)'
;MWLGQPAREEPMPRLLVVDDEEAICFSMSEYFSLHGYEVDTAREMDEAEKLLDTSDYKVVIQDLRLSLTNNSDGLEMIRSIRAHNPQTRIIVLTAYGSAEVEDEARSCGADAFLRKPKPLSQVAQVVQGLIESPPRSSIRHARPA
;
A
#
# COMPACT_ATOMS: atom_id res chain seq x y z
N MET A 1 -5.92 -23.33 -29.74
CA MET A 1 -5.81 -22.88 -29.54
C MET A 1 -6.04 -22.23 -28.80
N TRP A 2 -6.06 -22.01 -28.38
CA TRP A 2 -6.30 -21.37 -27.71
C TRP A 2 -6.26 -20.44 -27.59
N LEU A 3 -6.29 -20.26 -27.60
CA LEU A 3 -6.22 -19.44 -27.55
C LEU A 3 -6.42 -18.76 -26.72
N GLY A 4 -6.45 -18.53 -26.34
CA GLY A 4 -6.68 -17.91 -25.74
C GLY A 4 -6.40 -17.27 -24.94
N GLN A 5 -6.07 -17.05 -24.55
CA GLN A 5 -5.77 -16.38 -23.98
C GLN A 5 -5.66 -15.43 -23.92
N PRO A 6 -5.55 -15.21 -24.08
CA PRO A 6 -5.17 -14.07 -24.07
C PRO A 6 -5.52 -13.07 -23.46
N ALA A 7 -6.05 -13.01 -23.32
CA ALA A 7 -6.45 -11.90 -22.94
C ALA A 7 -5.86 -11.33 -21.80
N ARG A 8 -5.27 -11.85 -21.30
CA ARG A 8 -4.81 -11.37 -20.31
C ARG A 8 -3.80 -10.57 -20.45
N GLU A 9 -3.91 -9.88 -21.03
CA GLU A 9 -3.00 -8.98 -21.23
C GLU A 9 -2.93 -7.91 -20.26
N GLU A 10 -3.72 -7.84 -19.25
CA GLU A 10 -3.61 -6.85 -18.23
C GLU A 10 -2.34 -7.05 -17.47
N PRO A 11 -1.53 -6.02 -17.24
CA PRO A 11 -0.31 -6.18 -16.46
C PRO A 11 -0.65 -6.58 -15.03
N MET A 12 0.27 -7.27 -14.39
CA MET A 12 0.10 -7.62 -13.00
C MET A 12 0.07 -6.35 -12.15
N PRO A 13 -0.81 -6.29 -11.16
CA PRO A 13 -0.82 -5.11 -10.29
C PRO A 13 0.50 -4.97 -9.54
N ARG A 14 0.90 -3.73 -9.38
CA ARG A 14 2.16 -3.42 -8.76
C ARG A 14 1.94 -2.96 -7.33
N LEU A 15 2.67 -3.54 -6.41
CA LEU A 15 2.62 -3.17 -4.99
C LEU A 15 3.94 -2.62 -4.55
N LEU A 16 3.91 -1.66 -3.64
CA LEU A 16 5.11 -1.17 -2.98
C LEU A 16 4.98 -1.47 -1.49
N VAL A 17 5.99 -2.11 -0.93
CA VAL A 17 6.04 -2.41 0.50
C VAL A 17 7.14 -1.55 1.11
N VAL A 18 6.79 -0.75 2.11
CA VAL A 18 7.72 0.16 2.77
C VAL A 18 7.79 -0.19 4.24
N ASP A 19 8.90 -0.77 4.67
CA ASP A 19 9.05 -1.23 6.03
C ASP A 19 10.54 -1.35 6.30
N ASP A 20 11.03 -0.89 7.44
CA ASP A 20 12.45 -0.93 7.72
C ASP A 20 12.91 -2.33 8.15
N GLU A 21 11.98 -3.26 8.38
CA GLU A 21 12.33 -4.64 8.70
C GLU A 21 12.52 -5.43 7.43
N GLU A 22 13.75 -5.86 7.21
CA GLU A 22 14.06 -6.60 6.00
C GLU A 22 13.23 -7.87 5.87
N ALA A 23 12.98 -8.54 6.99
CA ALA A 23 12.20 -9.78 6.97
C ALA A 23 10.78 -9.56 6.47
N ILE A 24 10.18 -8.43 6.82
CA ILE A 24 8.84 -8.11 6.35
C ILE A 24 8.85 -7.85 4.85
N CYS A 25 9.82 -7.08 4.39
CA CYS A 25 9.94 -6.80 2.96
C CYS A 25 10.12 -8.09 2.17
N PHE A 26 10.99 -8.97 2.68
CA PHE A 26 11.25 -10.22 1.98
C PHE A 26 10.02 -11.12 1.97
N SER A 27 9.37 -11.28 3.11
CA SER A 27 8.21 -12.15 3.20
C SER A 27 7.07 -11.68 2.31
N MET A 28 6.82 -10.39 2.31
CA MET A 28 5.75 -9.86 1.49
C MET A 28 6.08 -9.95 0.02
N SER A 29 7.32 -9.67 -0.34
CA SER A 29 7.72 -9.77 -1.72
C SER A 29 7.53 -11.19 -2.24
N GLU A 30 7.94 -12.20 -1.46
CA GLU A 30 7.78 -13.59 -1.86
C GLU A 30 6.30 -13.96 -1.97
N TYR A 31 5.54 -13.61 -0.94
CA TYR A 31 4.14 -14.03 -0.90
C TYR A 31 3.35 -13.42 -2.06
N PHE A 32 3.46 -12.11 -2.23
CA PHE A 32 2.64 -11.45 -3.24
C PHE A 32 3.12 -11.75 -4.66
N SER A 33 4.42 -11.96 -4.84
CA SER A 33 4.91 -12.35 -6.15
C SER A 33 4.32 -13.70 -6.56
N LEU A 34 4.17 -14.61 -5.61
CA LEU A 34 3.57 -15.91 -5.92
C LEU A 34 2.09 -15.82 -6.20
N HIS A 35 1.46 -14.71 -5.82
CA HIS A 35 0.02 -14.55 -5.98
C HIS A 35 -0.35 -13.56 -7.07
N GLY A 36 0.57 -13.29 -7.98
CA GLY A 36 0.23 -12.54 -9.18
C GLY A 36 0.47 -11.05 -9.12
N TYR A 37 1.30 -10.60 -8.20
CA TYR A 37 1.62 -9.18 -8.08
C TYR A 37 3.08 -8.94 -8.40
N GLU A 38 3.37 -7.76 -8.91
CA GLU A 38 4.75 -7.29 -8.98
C GLU A 38 5.01 -6.46 -7.73
N VAL A 39 6.11 -6.75 -7.04
CA VAL A 39 6.36 -6.14 -5.74
C VAL A 39 7.71 -5.45 -5.75
N ASP A 40 7.70 -4.18 -5.38
CA ASP A 40 8.94 -3.47 -5.06
C ASP A 40 8.94 -3.21 -3.56
N THR A 41 10.12 -3.11 -2.99
CA THR A 41 10.25 -2.87 -1.55
C THR A 41 11.17 -1.69 -1.31
N ALA A 42 10.89 -0.97 -0.22
CA ALA A 42 11.74 0.11 0.24
C ALA A 42 11.82 0.02 1.74
N ARG A 43 12.97 0.36 2.29
CA ARG A 43 13.16 0.28 3.74
C ARG A 43 13.15 1.64 4.40
N GLU A 44 13.12 2.69 3.61
CA GLU A 44 13.05 4.04 4.16
C GLU A 44 12.33 4.95 3.18
N MET A 45 12.01 6.12 3.67
CA MET A 45 11.15 7.05 2.94
C MET A 45 11.79 7.52 1.64
N ASP A 46 13.08 7.85 1.66
CA ASP A 46 13.74 8.33 0.46
C ASP A 46 13.70 7.30 -0.66
N GLU A 47 13.93 6.05 -0.32
CA GLU A 47 13.90 4.97 -1.30
C GLU A 47 12.50 4.82 -1.85
N ALA A 48 11.51 4.88 -0.98
CA ALA A 48 10.11 4.76 -1.40
C ALA A 48 9.72 5.89 -2.34
N GLU A 49 10.15 7.10 -2.04
CA GLU A 49 9.80 8.24 -2.88
C GLU A 49 10.40 8.13 -4.26
N LYS A 50 11.60 7.60 -4.37
CA LYS A 50 12.21 7.40 -5.68
C LYS A 50 11.42 6.40 -6.49
N LEU A 51 10.96 5.33 -5.86
CA LEU A 51 10.16 4.33 -6.56
C LEU A 51 8.82 4.91 -6.99
N LEU A 52 8.19 5.69 -6.13
CA LEU A 52 6.91 6.30 -6.45
C LEU A 52 7.02 7.31 -7.58
N ASP A 53 8.18 7.93 -7.75
CA ASP A 53 8.38 8.88 -8.83
C ASP A 53 8.48 8.18 -10.19
N THR A 54 8.91 6.93 -10.21
CA THR A 54 9.20 6.26 -11.47
C THR A 54 8.23 5.17 -11.83
N SER A 55 7.34 4.78 -10.92
CA SER A 55 6.41 3.68 -11.17
C SER A 55 5.07 3.99 -10.55
N ASP A 56 4.02 3.41 -11.12
CA ASP A 56 2.68 3.53 -10.58
C ASP A 56 2.35 2.28 -9.79
N TYR A 57 1.87 2.46 -8.60
CA TYR A 57 1.50 1.35 -7.73
C TYR A 57 0.01 1.37 -7.46
N LYS A 58 -0.60 0.20 -7.50
CA LYS A 58 -2.00 0.07 -7.11
C LYS A 58 -2.16 0.21 -5.61
N VAL A 59 -1.24 -0.36 -4.86
CA VAL A 59 -1.33 -0.34 -3.41
C VAL A 59 0.06 -0.15 -2.82
N VAL A 60 0.14 0.68 -1.80
CA VAL A 60 1.34 0.81 -0.98
C VAL A 60 0.99 0.24 0.39
N ILE A 61 1.81 -0.69 0.88
CA ILE A 61 1.69 -1.21 2.23
C ILE A 61 2.86 -0.64 3.01
N GLN A 62 2.58 0.17 4.02
CA GLN A 62 3.67 0.87 4.71
C GLN A 62 3.50 0.80 6.22
N ASP A 63 4.62 0.79 6.90
CA ASP A 63 4.67 0.98 8.34
C ASP A 63 4.68 2.47 8.63
N LEU A 64 4.12 2.88 9.74
CA LEU A 64 4.18 4.27 10.15
C LEU A 64 5.56 4.65 10.68
N ARG A 65 6.26 3.68 11.24
CA ARG A 65 7.53 3.96 11.87
C ARG A 65 8.64 3.56 10.94
N LEU A 66 9.07 4.49 10.12
CA LEU A 66 10.09 4.24 9.11
C LEU A 66 11.47 4.71 9.55
N SER A 67 11.57 5.26 10.77
CA SER A 67 12.85 5.56 11.36
C SER A 67 12.69 5.40 12.87
N LEU A 68 13.79 5.17 13.53
CA LEU A 68 13.76 4.97 14.98
C LEU A 68 13.41 6.22 15.74
N THR A 69 13.51 7.38 15.12
CA THR A 69 13.40 8.61 15.85
C THR A 69 12.04 9.29 15.76
N ASN A 70 11.19 8.85 14.82
CA ASN A 70 10.04 9.69 14.54
C ASN A 70 8.94 8.91 13.83
N ASN A 71 7.72 8.97 14.36
CA ASN A 71 6.59 8.34 13.72
C ASN A 71 5.96 9.20 12.62
N SER A 72 6.32 10.47 12.57
CA SER A 72 5.67 11.36 11.63
C SER A 72 6.07 11.12 10.17
N ASP A 73 7.20 10.42 9.95
CA ASP A 73 7.63 10.13 8.59
C ASP A 73 6.60 9.30 7.85
N GLY A 74 6.01 8.33 8.53
CA GLY A 74 4.99 7.50 7.90
C GLY A 74 3.75 8.27 7.56
N LEU A 75 3.32 9.17 8.45
CA LEU A 75 2.15 10.00 8.20
C LEU A 75 2.39 10.97 7.06
N GLU A 76 3.57 11.56 7.02
CA GLU A 76 3.92 12.47 5.93
C GLU A 76 3.94 11.74 4.60
N MET A 77 4.42 10.51 4.60
CA MET A 77 4.43 9.74 3.38
C MET A 77 3.03 9.46 2.87
N ILE A 78 2.08 9.18 3.78
CA ILE A 78 0.69 9.00 3.38
C ILE A 78 0.18 10.26 2.70
N ARG A 79 0.41 11.42 3.30
CA ARG A 79 -0.04 12.67 2.71
C ARG A 79 0.58 12.91 1.35
N SER A 80 1.87 12.62 1.23
CA SER A 80 2.58 12.83 -0.02
C SER A 80 2.05 11.92 -1.13
N ILE A 81 1.83 10.65 -0.80
CA ILE A 81 1.29 9.72 -1.77
C ILE A 81 -0.09 10.19 -2.21
N ARG A 82 -0.92 10.56 -1.26
CA ARG A 82 -2.28 10.96 -1.58
C ARG A 82 -2.31 12.20 -2.45
N ALA A 83 -1.39 13.13 -2.20
CA ALA A 83 -1.35 14.38 -2.97
C ALA A 83 -0.88 14.15 -4.41
N HIS A 84 0.09 13.24 -4.59
CA HIS A 84 0.69 13.05 -5.90
C HIS A 84 0.09 11.87 -6.67
N ASN A 85 -0.53 10.94 -5.97
CA ASN A 85 -1.06 9.71 -6.57
C ASN A 85 -2.41 9.39 -5.98
N PRO A 86 -3.45 10.15 -6.33
CA PRO A 86 -4.75 9.98 -5.67
C PRO A 86 -5.40 8.63 -5.91
N GLN A 87 -4.97 7.91 -6.95
CA GLN A 87 -5.57 6.62 -7.23
C GLN A 87 -4.91 5.48 -6.47
N THR A 88 -3.71 5.70 -5.94
CA THR A 88 -3.00 4.66 -5.21
C THR A 88 -3.67 4.44 -3.86
N ARG A 89 -3.88 3.17 -3.50
CA ARG A 89 -4.46 2.84 -2.21
C ARG A 89 -3.35 2.63 -1.20
N ILE A 90 -3.62 2.96 0.04
CA ILE A 90 -2.60 2.94 1.08
C ILE A 90 -3.08 2.09 2.23
N ILE A 91 -2.31 1.06 2.56
CA ILE A 91 -2.54 0.22 3.73
C ILE A 91 -1.43 0.51 4.72
N VAL A 92 -1.81 0.86 5.95
CA VAL A 92 -0.83 0.96 7.03
C VAL A 92 -0.79 -0.38 7.74
N LEU A 93 0.41 -0.90 7.94
CA LEU A 93 0.61 -2.14 8.68
C LEU A 93 1.70 -1.88 9.70
N THR A 94 1.33 -1.76 10.97
CA THR A 94 2.26 -1.27 11.96
C THR A 94 2.07 -1.96 13.31
N ALA A 95 3.16 -2.08 14.06
CA ALA A 95 3.10 -2.57 15.43
C ALA A 95 2.72 -1.46 16.40
N TYR A 96 2.70 -0.22 15.94
CA TYR A 96 2.55 0.94 16.81
C TYR A 96 1.20 1.61 16.64
N GLY A 97 0.13 0.83 16.63
CA GLY A 97 -1.19 1.34 16.38
C GLY A 97 -1.99 1.59 17.65
N SER A 98 -2.77 2.63 17.64
CA SER A 98 -3.79 2.89 18.63
C SER A 98 -4.98 3.48 17.89
N ALA A 99 -6.11 3.64 18.56
CA ALA A 99 -7.26 4.24 17.90
C ALA A 99 -6.93 5.65 17.41
N GLU A 100 -6.17 6.40 18.20
CA GLU A 100 -5.81 7.75 17.81
C GLU A 100 -4.87 7.76 16.61
N VAL A 101 -3.90 6.86 16.59
CA VAL A 101 -2.98 6.77 15.48
C VAL A 101 -3.71 6.33 14.21
N GLU A 102 -4.64 5.39 14.36
CA GLU A 102 -5.43 4.96 13.23
C GLU A 102 -6.24 6.11 12.64
N ASP A 103 -6.89 6.89 13.52
CA ASP A 103 -7.68 8.04 13.04
C ASP A 103 -6.80 9.03 12.31
N GLU A 104 -5.61 9.25 12.84
CA GLU A 104 -4.69 10.19 12.22
C GLU A 104 -4.23 9.70 10.86
N ALA A 105 -3.91 8.42 10.76
CA ALA A 105 -3.47 7.84 9.49
C ALA A 105 -4.59 7.92 8.46
N ARG A 106 -5.81 7.62 8.85
CA ARG A 106 -6.93 7.69 7.92
C ARG A 106 -7.20 9.12 7.50
N SER A 107 -7.05 10.06 8.41
CA SER A 107 -7.20 11.48 8.07
C SER A 107 -6.18 11.92 7.05
N CYS A 108 -5.00 11.35 7.08
CA CYS A 108 -3.95 11.66 6.10
C CYS A 108 -4.22 11.02 4.76
N GLY A 109 -5.07 10.00 4.69
CA GLY A 109 -5.41 9.38 3.43
C GLY A 109 -5.27 7.87 3.37
N ALA A 110 -4.99 7.21 4.49
CA ALA A 110 -4.88 5.75 4.49
C ALA A 110 -6.23 5.13 4.24
N ASP A 111 -6.24 4.06 3.44
CA ASP A 111 -7.46 3.34 3.10
C ASP A 111 -7.72 2.19 4.05
N ALA A 112 -6.68 1.66 4.68
CA ALA A 112 -6.83 0.57 5.64
C ALA A 112 -5.73 0.69 6.69
N PHE A 113 -6.01 0.17 7.86
CA PHE A 113 -5.08 0.22 8.98
C PHE A 113 -5.06 -1.13 9.65
N LEU A 114 -3.92 -1.80 9.62
CA LEU A 114 -3.76 -3.14 10.16
C LEU A 114 -2.65 -3.14 11.21
N ARG A 115 -2.79 -4.00 12.19
CA ARG A 115 -1.81 -4.09 13.27
C ARG A 115 -1.00 -5.36 13.13
N LYS A 116 0.30 -5.22 13.30
CA LYS A 116 1.19 -6.38 13.32
C LYS A 116 1.03 -7.11 14.63
N PRO A 117 1.17 -8.41 14.65
CA PRO A 117 1.36 -9.29 13.50
C PRO A 117 0.04 -9.57 12.80
N LYS A 118 0.11 -9.77 11.49
CA LYS A 118 -1.08 -10.04 10.70
C LYS A 118 -0.72 -11.10 9.67
N PRO A 119 -1.48 -12.18 9.56
CA PRO A 119 -1.18 -13.19 8.55
C PRO A 119 -1.19 -12.59 7.16
N LEU A 120 -0.28 -13.04 6.33
CA LEU A 120 -0.17 -12.48 4.97
C LEU A 120 -1.43 -12.73 4.17
N SER A 121 -2.12 -13.84 4.42
CA SER A 121 -3.38 -14.10 3.73
C SER A 121 -4.43 -13.03 4.03
N GLN A 122 -4.43 -12.50 5.25
CA GLN A 122 -5.36 -11.44 5.59
C GLN A 122 -4.96 -10.11 4.97
N VAL A 123 -3.66 -9.83 4.93
CA VAL A 123 -3.18 -8.64 4.23
C VAL A 123 -3.58 -8.72 2.77
N ALA A 124 -3.44 -9.91 2.18
CA ALA A 124 -3.79 -10.11 0.77
C ALA A 124 -5.27 -9.87 0.51
N GLN A 125 -6.13 -10.27 1.45
CA GLN A 125 -7.56 -10.00 1.29
C GLN A 125 -7.85 -8.52 1.26
N VAL A 126 -7.17 -7.75 2.09
CA VAL A 126 -7.35 -6.30 2.10
C VAL A 126 -6.84 -5.70 0.80
N VAL A 127 -5.68 -6.15 0.33
CA VAL A 127 -5.12 -5.68 -0.94
C VAL A 127 -6.12 -5.93 -2.07
N GLN A 128 -6.62 -7.16 -2.16
CA GLN A 128 -7.53 -7.49 -3.24
C GLN A 128 -8.82 -6.69 -3.16
N GLY A 129 -9.35 -6.51 -1.96
CA GLY A 129 -10.55 -5.73 -1.79
C GLY A 129 -10.38 -4.28 -2.23
N LEU A 130 -9.23 -3.69 -1.93
CA LEU A 130 -8.98 -2.32 -2.35
C LEU A 130 -8.80 -2.20 -3.86
N ILE A 131 -8.14 -3.16 -4.47
CA ILE A 131 -7.94 -3.12 -5.92
C ILE A 131 -9.27 -3.23 -6.65
N GLU A 132 -10.20 -4.00 -6.10
CA GLU A 132 -11.49 -4.20 -6.73
C GLU A 132 -12.50 -3.09 -6.47
N SER A 133 -12.20 -2.20 -5.54
CA SER A 133 -13.10 -1.10 -5.19
C SER A 133 -12.69 0.18 -5.89
N PRO A 134 -13.61 1.10 -6.11
CA PRO A 134 -13.21 2.39 -6.69
C PRO A 134 -12.40 3.20 -5.69
N PRO A 135 -11.48 4.04 -6.18
CA PRO A 135 -10.70 4.90 -5.30
C PRO A 135 -11.60 5.87 -4.55
N ARG A 136 -11.12 6.31 -3.39
CA ARG A 136 -11.89 7.23 -2.55
C ARG A 136 -12.27 8.51 -3.27
N SER A 137 -11.35 9.04 -4.09
CA SER A 137 -11.64 10.28 -4.80
C SER A 137 -12.78 10.09 -5.77
N SER A 138 -12.87 8.91 -6.41
CA SER A 138 -13.98 8.63 -7.30
C SER A 138 -15.29 8.55 -6.55
N ILE A 139 -15.29 7.93 -5.38
CA ILE A 139 -16.47 7.84 -4.57
C ILE A 139 -16.92 9.24 -4.17
N ARG A 140 -15.99 10.09 -3.78
CA ARG A 140 -16.32 11.41 -3.37
C ARG A 140 -16.94 12.23 -4.49
N HIS A 141 -16.41 12.06 -5.71
CA HIS A 141 -16.96 12.78 -6.84
C HIS A 141 -18.35 12.32 -7.21
N ALA A 142 -18.69 11.08 -6.92
CA ALA A 142 -19.99 10.56 -7.25
C ALA A 142 -21.07 11.07 -6.31
N ARG A 143 -20.71 11.69 -5.18
CA ARG A 143 -21.70 12.14 -4.25
C ARG A 143 -22.22 13.49 -4.61
N PRO A 144 -23.50 13.69 -4.56
CA PRO A 144 -24.01 15.04 -4.75
C PRO A 144 -23.55 15.90 -3.61
N ALA A 145 -23.29 17.10 -3.90
CA ALA A 145 -22.75 18.02 -2.89
C ALA A 145 -23.71 18.29 -1.77
#